data_d2b0d89e9f682d0eccfbc1b9d2b3278a
#
_entry.id   d2b0d89e9f682d0eccfbc1b9d2b3278a
#
_cell.length_a   1.000
_cell.length_b   1.000
_cell.length_c   1.000
_cell.angle_alpha   90.00
_cell.angle_beta   90.00
_cell.angle_gamma   90.00
#
_symmetry.space_group_name_H-M   'P 1'
#
loop_
_entity.id
_entity.type
_entity.pdbx_description
1 polymer ?
#
loop_
_entity_poly.entity_id
_entity_poly.type
_entity_poly.pdbx_seq_one_letter_code
_entity_poly.pdbx_strand_id
1 'polypeptide(L)'
;EVSFDPSLVKNRQLFVRYSYNDGMQLLINGKELVRTGTKARNDVKVQIPDSILETMEGGKALFAARCVNWGGTSFADFGLYSELKEAWQKSVDVQATQTHYTFDCGDVELKLTFTAPYLLDDLELLSRPVNYISYQAKALDGKEHDVAIYFEMDPHKAFRAGQSTEMYEKDGWVMMKTGRENQKLWVDKLKDAPAWGYFYLGAKENVTCAQGDAAEMRAHFMKEGDLKGMRRSNEKRYAAIAQKLEMNSEFPQHLIAAFDGLYTMAYFGEDLRPYWNKDGDKTIEGLYEDAEKVYKETMARCYAFDRQLMENACRVGGKEYAELCASAYRQAVSSFQMSKNSSDELLYFTTLVGSLDIYYAVSPLFLCYNPDLLKAMLNPFFYYSESGKWNKPFPAHDLGGYPFVNGQAKGGDLPVEHAGNMLIMVAAMAKAEKDASYAKVH
;
A
#
# COMPACT_ATOMS: atom_id res chain seq x y z
N GLU A 1 34.69 14.77 20.28
CA GLU A 1 35.07 14.56 18.88
C GLU A 1 34.20 13.47 18.27
N VAL A 2 33.71 13.71 17.05
CA VAL A 2 32.89 12.78 16.32
C VAL A 2 33.61 12.44 15.01
N SER A 3 33.67 11.16 14.66
CA SER A 3 34.20 10.67 13.36
C SER A 3 33.06 10.20 12.48
N PHE A 4 33.15 10.48 11.18
CA PHE A 4 32.15 10.14 10.19
C PHE A 4 32.78 9.96 8.80
N ASP A 5 32.03 9.45 7.85
CA ASP A 5 32.51 9.29 6.47
C ASP A 5 32.73 10.68 5.82
N PRO A 6 33.96 10.99 5.32
CA PRO A 6 34.25 12.25 4.66
C PRO A 6 33.37 12.55 3.45
N SER A 7 32.85 11.53 2.78
CA SER A 7 31.95 11.68 1.62
C SER A 7 30.67 12.46 1.96
N LEU A 8 30.20 12.37 3.22
CA LEU A 8 29.03 13.09 3.70
C LEU A 8 29.23 14.61 3.71
N VAL A 9 30.46 15.07 3.94
CA VAL A 9 30.83 16.50 3.83
C VAL A 9 30.78 16.94 2.37
N LYS A 10 31.44 16.19 1.49
CA LYS A 10 31.50 16.47 0.05
C LYS A 10 30.10 16.53 -0.57
N ASN A 11 29.19 15.67 -0.14
CA ASN A 11 27.83 15.60 -0.62
C ASN A 11 26.86 16.55 0.10
N ARG A 12 27.35 17.35 1.08
CA ARG A 12 26.55 18.29 1.89
C ARG A 12 25.39 17.63 2.62
N GLN A 13 25.56 16.38 3.04
CA GLN A 13 24.52 15.57 3.68
C GLN A 13 24.46 15.73 5.21
N LEU A 14 25.37 16.51 5.82
CA LEU A 14 25.46 16.68 7.27
C LEU A 14 24.61 17.85 7.74
N PHE A 15 23.89 17.62 8.84
CA PHE A 15 23.15 18.63 9.57
C PHE A 15 23.18 18.33 11.08
N VAL A 16 22.79 19.31 11.88
CA VAL A 16 22.68 19.16 13.33
C VAL A 16 21.21 19.23 13.75
N ARG A 17 20.79 18.31 14.61
CA ARG A 17 19.56 18.46 15.39
C ARG A 17 19.92 18.80 16.83
N TYR A 18 19.15 19.70 17.43
CA TYR A 18 19.38 20.10 18.80
C TYR A 18 18.09 20.44 19.55
N SER A 19 18.13 20.22 20.85
CA SER A 19 17.09 20.62 21.80
C SER A 19 17.75 21.36 22.95
N TYR A 20 17.09 22.37 23.49
CA TYR A 20 17.62 23.16 24.59
C TYR A 20 16.53 23.76 25.47
N ASN A 21 16.89 24.02 26.70
CA ASN A 21 16.13 24.84 27.63
C ASN A 21 17.03 25.93 28.18
N ASP A 22 16.52 27.16 28.24
CA ASP A 22 17.15 28.45 28.55
C ASP A 22 18.03 28.99 27.42
N GLY A 23 19.26 28.61 27.28
CA GLY A 23 20.10 29.12 26.19
C GLY A 23 21.22 28.16 25.84
N MET A 24 21.53 28.08 24.55
CA MET A 24 22.60 27.24 24.03
C MET A 24 23.46 27.99 23.04
N GLN A 25 24.75 27.73 23.06
CA GLN A 25 25.70 28.07 22.01
C GLN A 25 26.39 26.79 21.60
N LEU A 26 26.36 26.47 20.29
CA LEU A 26 27.00 25.30 19.73
C LEU A 26 28.04 25.70 18.69
N LEU A 27 29.24 25.18 18.84
CA LEU A 27 30.34 25.38 17.91
C LEU A 27 30.81 24.05 17.35
N ILE A 28 31.23 24.08 16.06
CA ILE A 28 31.90 22.97 15.37
C ILE A 28 33.28 23.45 14.94
N ASN A 29 34.32 22.74 15.32
CA ASN A 29 35.72 23.10 15.05
C ASN A 29 36.04 24.57 15.34
N GLY A 30 35.48 25.08 16.45
CA GLY A 30 35.69 26.45 16.92
C GLY A 30 34.81 27.51 16.21
N LYS A 31 34.05 27.16 15.17
CA LYS A 31 33.12 28.07 14.50
C LYS A 31 31.70 27.92 15.04
N GLU A 32 31.04 29.04 15.31
CA GLU A 32 29.68 29.05 15.87
C GLU A 32 28.67 28.59 14.80
N LEU A 33 27.90 27.55 15.13
CA LEU A 33 26.79 27.05 14.29
C LEU A 33 25.47 27.63 14.79
N VAL A 34 25.25 27.63 16.08
CA VAL A 34 23.98 28.03 16.71
C VAL A 34 24.22 28.85 17.95
N ARG A 35 23.45 29.94 18.09
CA ARG A 35 23.26 30.66 19.32
C ARG A 35 21.79 30.92 19.55
N THR A 36 21.27 30.46 20.68
CA THR A 36 19.83 30.54 20.97
C THR A 36 19.54 31.59 22.05
N GLY A 37 18.29 32.04 22.09
CA GLY A 37 17.74 32.83 23.17
C GLY A 37 17.21 31.96 24.32
N THR A 38 16.51 32.58 25.26
CA THR A 38 16.02 31.95 26.51
C THR A 38 14.79 31.04 26.33
N LYS A 39 14.14 31.05 25.15
CA LYS A 39 12.92 30.28 24.93
C LYS A 39 13.27 28.86 24.53
N ALA A 40 12.91 27.86 25.32
CA ALA A 40 13.12 26.44 25.05
C ALA A 40 12.57 26.01 23.70
N ARG A 41 13.29 25.12 23.01
CA ARG A 41 12.86 24.44 21.78
C ARG A 41 13.40 23.02 21.78
N ASN A 42 12.62 22.14 21.14
CA ASN A 42 12.96 20.74 20.96
C ASN A 42 13.08 20.40 19.47
N ASP A 43 13.99 19.48 19.14
CA ASP A 43 14.19 18.87 17.83
C ASP A 43 14.32 19.89 16.66
N VAL A 44 15.15 20.91 16.86
CA VAL A 44 15.43 21.93 15.85
C VAL A 44 16.52 21.43 14.92
N LYS A 45 16.22 21.37 13.61
CA LYS A 45 17.19 21.03 12.57
C LYS A 45 17.90 22.29 12.08
N VAL A 46 19.22 22.23 11.92
CA VAL A 46 20.03 23.28 11.30
C VAL A 46 21.03 22.68 10.31
N GLN A 47 21.07 23.22 9.10
CA GLN A 47 22.08 22.87 8.11
C GLN A 47 23.45 23.45 8.51
N ILE A 48 24.50 22.68 8.27
CA ILE A 48 25.87 23.12 8.53
C ILE A 48 26.33 23.97 7.33
N PRO A 49 26.69 25.25 7.53
CA PRO A 49 27.18 26.11 6.45
C PRO A 49 28.49 25.61 5.83
N ASP A 50 28.71 25.89 4.56
CA ASP A 50 29.92 25.48 3.81
C ASP A 50 31.20 25.85 4.56
N SER A 51 31.27 27.05 5.12
CA SER A 51 32.42 27.52 5.87
C SER A 51 32.77 26.68 7.11
N ILE A 52 31.81 25.91 7.64
CA ILE A 52 32.01 24.94 8.71
C ILE A 52 32.30 23.57 8.11
N LEU A 53 31.57 23.14 7.06
CA LEU A 53 31.77 21.86 6.37
C LEU A 53 33.21 21.71 5.88
N GLU A 54 33.82 22.74 5.31
CA GLU A 54 35.21 22.77 4.88
C GLU A 54 36.20 22.37 6.00
N THR A 55 35.88 22.71 7.26
CA THR A 55 36.71 22.31 8.42
C THR A 55 36.53 20.85 8.83
N MET A 56 35.57 20.16 8.23
CA MET A 56 35.18 18.79 8.55
C MET A 56 35.60 17.79 7.45
N GLU A 57 36.27 18.22 6.39
CA GLU A 57 36.64 17.39 5.22
C GLU A 57 37.48 16.14 5.57
N GLY A 58 38.19 16.16 6.70
CA GLY A 58 38.92 15.00 7.21
C GLY A 58 38.06 13.92 7.89
N GLY A 59 36.71 14.05 7.86
CA GLY A 59 35.79 13.10 8.49
C GLY A 59 35.80 13.16 10.02
N LYS A 60 36.19 14.30 10.59
CA LYS A 60 36.20 14.56 12.03
C LYS A 60 35.65 15.93 12.36
N ALA A 61 34.94 16.02 13.48
CA ALA A 61 34.42 17.27 13.99
C ALA A 61 34.54 17.33 15.53
N LEU A 62 35.01 18.46 16.06
CA LEU A 62 35.00 18.76 17.46
C LEU A 62 33.80 19.65 17.79
N PHE A 63 32.87 19.12 18.55
CA PHE A 63 31.70 19.86 19.03
C PHE A 63 32.02 20.48 20.40
N ALA A 64 31.66 21.74 20.56
CA ALA A 64 31.67 22.43 21.87
C ALA A 64 30.30 23.09 22.08
N ALA A 65 29.67 22.78 23.22
CA ALA A 65 28.41 23.37 23.57
C ALA A 65 28.51 24.12 24.89
N ARG A 66 27.91 25.31 24.96
CA ARG A 66 27.70 26.06 26.19
C ARG A 66 26.20 26.15 26.43
N CYS A 67 25.76 25.67 27.60
CA CYS A 67 24.41 25.88 28.11
C CYS A 67 24.40 27.02 29.10
N VAL A 68 23.43 27.92 29.01
CA VAL A 68 23.23 29.05 29.89
C VAL A 68 21.96 28.83 30.68
N ASN A 69 22.03 28.79 32.00
CA ASN A 69 20.89 28.63 32.89
C ASN A 69 20.45 30.00 33.42
N TRP A 70 19.21 30.36 33.18
CA TRP A 70 18.57 31.58 33.68
C TRP A 70 17.65 31.30 34.88
N GLY A 71 17.44 30.01 35.21
CA GLY A 71 16.65 29.56 36.36
C GLY A 71 15.90 28.25 36.03
N GLY A 72 15.78 27.38 37.06
CA GLY A 72 15.12 26.07 36.88
C GLY A 72 16.02 25.02 36.27
N THR A 73 15.41 24.09 35.49
CA THR A 73 16.13 23.02 34.81
C THR A 73 16.63 23.51 33.45
N SER A 74 17.92 23.33 33.18
CA SER A 74 18.57 23.71 31.93
C SER A 74 19.22 22.50 31.31
N PHE A 75 19.10 22.36 29.99
CA PHE A 75 19.77 21.31 29.21
C PHE A 75 20.11 21.80 27.81
N ALA A 76 21.11 21.17 27.22
CA ALA A 76 21.41 21.23 25.77
C ALA A 76 21.73 19.82 25.28
N ASP A 77 20.96 19.38 24.35
CA ASP A 77 21.15 18.11 23.63
C ASP A 77 21.34 18.39 22.14
N PHE A 78 22.28 17.71 21.52
CA PHE A 78 22.54 17.86 20.09
C PHE A 78 23.21 16.63 19.51
N GLY A 79 22.98 16.40 18.22
CA GLY A 79 23.61 15.32 17.47
C GLY A 79 23.95 15.75 16.04
N LEU A 80 25.01 15.15 15.49
CA LEU A 80 25.36 15.22 14.07
C LEU A 80 24.59 14.13 13.34
N TYR A 81 23.89 14.50 12.30
CA TYR A 81 23.07 13.62 11.45
C TYR A 81 23.48 13.75 10.00
N SER A 82 23.29 12.70 9.23
CA SER A 82 23.37 12.74 7.79
C SER A 82 21.97 12.63 7.19
N GLU A 83 21.73 13.38 6.14
CA GLU A 83 20.55 13.22 5.29
C GLU A 83 20.88 12.33 4.10
N LEU A 84 19.93 11.47 3.75
CA LEU A 84 19.92 10.83 2.45
C LEU A 84 19.70 11.91 1.39
N LYS A 85 20.46 11.84 0.30
CA LYS A 85 20.18 12.65 -0.88
C LYS A 85 18.81 12.20 -1.42
N GLU A 86 17.86 13.11 -1.51
CA GLU A 86 16.58 12.82 -2.12
C GLU A 86 16.76 12.52 -3.60
N ALA A 87 16.18 11.42 -4.07
CA ALA A 87 16.07 11.12 -5.48
C ALA A 87 15.05 12.07 -6.12
N TRP A 88 15.38 12.60 -7.30
CA TRP A 88 14.48 13.48 -8.03
C TRP A 88 13.45 12.68 -8.82
N GLN A 89 12.16 12.85 -8.54
CA GLN A 89 11.09 12.24 -9.33
C GLN A 89 10.99 12.93 -10.69
N LYS A 90 11.41 12.24 -11.75
CA LYS A 90 11.35 12.74 -13.13
C LYS A 90 9.94 12.66 -13.71
N SER A 91 9.23 11.58 -13.39
CA SER A 91 7.88 11.35 -13.90
C SER A 91 7.05 10.46 -12.98
N VAL A 92 5.75 10.61 -13.09
CA VAL A 92 4.74 9.68 -12.61
C VAL A 92 3.71 9.48 -13.71
N ASP A 93 3.33 8.23 -13.94
CA ASP A 93 2.28 7.85 -14.89
C ASP A 93 1.31 6.91 -14.19
N VAL A 94 0.04 7.34 -14.06
CA VAL A 94 -1.02 6.64 -13.34
C VAL A 94 -1.95 5.99 -14.35
N GLN A 95 -1.91 4.67 -14.42
CA GLN A 95 -2.74 3.84 -15.28
C GLN A 95 -3.83 3.12 -14.47
N ALA A 96 -4.69 2.35 -15.13
CA ALA A 96 -5.78 1.63 -14.46
C ALA A 96 -5.29 0.53 -13.51
N THR A 97 -4.27 -0.23 -13.89
CA THR A 97 -3.71 -1.34 -13.09
C THR A 97 -2.32 -1.04 -12.56
N GLN A 98 -1.60 -0.09 -13.16
CA GLN A 98 -0.20 0.21 -12.82
C GLN A 98 0.01 1.69 -12.53
N THR A 99 1.01 1.99 -11.68
CA THR A 99 1.57 3.34 -11.52
C THR A 99 3.06 3.26 -11.69
N HIS A 100 3.60 4.00 -12.65
CA HIS A 100 5.01 4.02 -13.00
C HIS A 100 5.66 5.30 -12.51
N TYR A 101 6.73 5.17 -11.74
CA TYR A 101 7.59 6.26 -11.32
C TYR A 101 8.96 6.13 -11.96
N THR A 102 9.56 7.25 -12.34
CA THR A 102 10.96 7.32 -12.73
C THR A 102 11.68 8.31 -11.84
N PHE A 103 12.76 7.87 -11.23
CA PHE A 103 13.59 8.69 -10.34
C PHE A 103 14.99 8.85 -10.91
N ASP A 104 15.53 10.06 -10.78
CA ASP A 104 16.94 10.36 -10.96
C ASP A 104 17.64 10.21 -9.61
N CYS A 105 18.53 9.24 -9.52
CA CYS A 105 19.37 8.96 -8.36
C CYS A 105 20.84 9.34 -8.59
N GLY A 106 21.11 10.32 -9.46
CA GLY A 106 22.43 10.74 -9.89
C GLY A 106 22.91 9.94 -11.11
N ASP A 107 23.91 9.09 -10.95
CA ASP A 107 24.42 8.26 -12.05
C ASP A 107 23.53 7.03 -12.35
N VAL A 108 22.44 6.85 -11.60
CA VAL A 108 21.50 5.74 -11.74
C VAL A 108 20.08 6.27 -11.91
N GLU A 109 19.35 5.72 -12.88
CA GLU A 109 17.90 5.90 -13.00
C GLU A 109 17.19 4.72 -12.34
N LEU A 110 16.23 5.00 -11.45
CA LEU A 110 15.35 4.00 -10.84
C LEU A 110 13.97 4.10 -11.46
N LYS A 111 13.47 3.00 -12.02
CA LYS A 111 12.06 2.81 -12.35
C LYS A 111 11.39 2.00 -11.26
N LEU A 112 10.27 2.50 -10.75
CA LEU A 112 9.46 1.87 -9.72
C LEU A 112 8.02 1.76 -10.23
N THR A 113 7.47 0.55 -10.22
CA THR A 113 6.10 0.28 -10.69
C THR A 113 5.30 -0.42 -9.60
N PHE A 114 4.17 0.18 -9.23
CA PHE A 114 3.16 -0.47 -8.39
C PHE A 114 2.09 -1.06 -9.29
N THR A 115 1.82 -2.36 -9.15
CA THR A 115 0.80 -3.07 -9.93
C THR A 115 -0.23 -3.72 -9.02
N ALA A 116 -1.50 -3.39 -9.24
CA ALA A 116 -2.65 -4.11 -8.72
C ALA A 116 -3.37 -4.74 -9.92
N PRO A 117 -3.39 -6.08 -10.06
CA PRO A 117 -3.89 -6.74 -11.27
C PRO A 117 -5.43 -6.72 -11.35
N TYR A 118 -6.02 -5.55 -11.51
CA TYR A 118 -7.46 -5.34 -11.61
C TYR A 118 -7.97 -5.70 -13.00
N LEU A 119 -7.85 -7.00 -13.37
CA LEU A 119 -8.29 -7.54 -14.66
C LEU A 119 -9.63 -8.25 -14.46
N LEU A 120 -10.71 -7.61 -14.90
CA LEU A 120 -12.10 -8.07 -14.67
C LEU A 120 -12.48 -9.34 -15.46
N ASP A 121 -11.68 -9.76 -16.43
CA ASP A 121 -11.84 -10.97 -17.22
C ASP A 121 -11.30 -12.24 -16.53
N ASP A 122 -10.62 -12.09 -15.36
CA ASP A 122 -9.99 -13.18 -14.62
C ASP A 122 -10.30 -13.09 -13.13
N LEU A 123 -11.36 -13.77 -12.69
CA LEU A 123 -11.83 -13.71 -11.32
C LEU A 123 -10.83 -14.28 -10.30
N GLU A 124 -10.05 -15.30 -10.68
CA GLU A 124 -9.02 -15.85 -9.82
C GLU A 124 -7.91 -14.82 -9.59
N LEU A 125 -7.42 -14.17 -10.64
CA LEU A 125 -6.41 -13.15 -10.53
C LEU A 125 -6.94 -11.90 -9.80
N LEU A 126 -8.15 -11.45 -10.16
CA LEU A 126 -8.81 -10.28 -9.56
C LEU A 126 -9.00 -10.42 -8.05
N SER A 127 -9.35 -11.62 -7.60
CA SER A 127 -9.64 -11.88 -6.19
C SER A 127 -8.40 -12.08 -5.32
N ARG A 128 -7.24 -12.36 -5.93
CA ARG A 128 -5.99 -12.53 -5.18
C ARG A 128 -5.59 -11.22 -4.52
N PRO A 129 -5.32 -11.20 -3.21
CA PRO A 129 -4.93 -9.99 -2.49
C PRO A 129 -3.46 -9.63 -2.73
N VAL A 130 -2.98 -9.74 -3.98
CA VAL A 130 -1.58 -9.59 -4.36
C VAL A 130 -1.38 -8.30 -5.14
N ASN A 131 -0.42 -7.51 -4.70
CA ASN A 131 0.09 -6.35 -5.41
C ASN A 131 1.61 -6.51 -5.62
N TYR A 132 2.11 -6.08 -6.75
CA TYR A 132 3.54 -6.14 -7.04
C TYR A 132 4.16 -4.75 -6.93
N ILE A 133 5.33 -4.69 -6.32
CA ILE A 133 6.19 -3.51 -6.29
C ILE A 133 7.44 -3.86 -7.06
N SER A 134 7.48 -3.48 -8.32
CA SER A 134 8.56 -3.83 -9.27
C SER A 134 9.53 -2.67 -9.43
N TYR A 135 10.82 -2.96 -9.51
CA TYR A 135 11.86 -1.95 -9.62
C TYR A 135 13.01 -2.41 -10.52
N GLN A 136 13.59 -1.46 -11.24
CA GLN A 136 14.69 -1.68 -12.16
C GLN A 136 15.64 -0.48 -12.10
N ALA A 137 16.92 -0.76 -11.95
CA ALA A 137 17.96 0.25 -11.93
C ALA A 137 18.78 0.23 -13.24
N LYS A 138 19.03 1.42 -13.78
CA LYS A 138 19.83 1.60 -15.01
C LYS A 138 20.97 2.58 -14.77
N ALA A 139 22.20 2.19 -15.13
CA ALA A 139 23.33 3.11 -15.13
C ALA A 139 23.21 4.14 -16.25
N LEU A 140 23.43 5.41 -15.94
CA LEU A 140 23.39 6.53 -16.90
C LEU A 140 24.80 6.90 -17.42
N ASP A 141 25.84 6.57 -16.66
CA ASP A 141 27.24 6.89 -16.96
C ASP A 141 28.02 5.72 -17.62
N GLY A 142 27.34 4.59 -17.84
CA GLY A 142 27.92 3.40 -18.47
C GLY A 142 28.89 2.60 -17.58
N LYS A 143 28.91 2.91 -16.25
CA LYS A 143 29.71 2.18 -15.28
C LYS A 143 28.87 1.17 -14.50
N GLU A 144 29.54 0.26 -13.82
CA GLU A 144 28.90 -0.60 -12.82
C GLU A 144 28.67 0.17 -11.52
N HIS A 145 27.49 0.00 -10.94
CA HIS A 145 27.10 0.55 -9.64
C HIS A 145 26.57 -0.58 -8.75
N ASP A 146 26.98 -0.60 -7.50
CA ASP A 146 26.39 -1.48 -6.48
C ASP A 146 25.14 -0.79 -5.91
N VAL A 147 23.97 -1.29 -6.29
CA VAL A 147 22.68 -0.69 -5.94
C VAL A 147 21.87 -1.68 -5.12
N ALA A 148 21.29 -1.19 -4.05
CA ALA A 148 20.32 -1.93 -3.26
C ALA A 148 19.07 -1.08 -3.00
N ILE A 149 17.92 -1.73 -2.86
CA ILE A 149 16.67 -1.08 -2.48
C ILE A 149 16.32 -1.47 -1.05
N TYR A 150 15.76 -0.53 -0.31
CA TYR A 150 15.33 -0.70 1.07
C TYR A 150 13.85 -0.37 1.18
N PHE A 151 13.07 -1.32 1.68
CA PHE A 151 11.66 -1.13 2.02
C PHE A 151 11.45 -1.30 3.51
N GLU A 152 10.80 -0.32 4.11
CA GLU A 152 10.46 -0.31 5.52
C GLU A 152 8.96 -0.20 5.70
N MET A 153 8.43 -0.92 6.65
CA MET A 153 7.04 -0.84 7.03
C MET A 153 6.90 -0.47 8.51
N ASP A 154 6.04 0.53 8.75
CA ASP A 154 5.53 0.83 10.08
C ASP A 154 4.31 -0.05 10.37
N PRO A 155 4.44 -1.08 11.22
CA PRO A 155 3.34 -1.97 11.51
C PRO A 155 2.14 -1.26 12.15
N HIS A 156 2.36 -0.11 12.81
CA HIS A 156 1.29 0.65 13.44
C HIS A 156 0.39 1.39 12.43
N LYS A 157 0.86 1.59 11.20
CA LYS A 157 0.05 2.21 10.14
C LYS A 157 -0.80 1.21 9.37
N ALA A 158 -0.41 -0.06 9.35
CA ALA A 158 -1.21 -1.11 8.73
C ALA A 158 -2.46 -1.43 9.56
N PHE A 159 -2.38 -1.33 10.88
CA PHE A 159 -3.47 -1.63 11.82
C PHE A 159 -3.38 -0.74 13.06
N ARG A 160 -4.50 -0.48 13.73
CA ARG A 160 -4.53 0.28 15.01
C ARG A 160 -4.22 -0.64 16.18
N ALA A 161 -3.40 -0.38 17.09
CA ALA A 161 -3.03 -1.01 18.37
C ALA A 161 -3.15 -2.57 18.51
N GLY A 162 -2.22 -3.17 19.23
CA GLY A 162 -2.23 -4.62 19.56
C GLY A 162 -1.67 -5.52 18.47
N GLN A 163 -0.74 -5.02 17.65
CA GLN A 163 -0.17 -5.74 16.53
C GLN A 163 1.14 -6.40 16.89
N SER A 164 1.39 -7.52 16.22
CA SER A 164 2.69 -8.15 16.15
C SER A 164 3.21 -8.15 14.72
N THR A 165 4.50 -7.99 14.57
CA THR A 165 5.20 -8.20 13.30
C THR A 165 6.09 -9.42 13.47
N GLU A 166 6.01 -10.32 12.51
CA GLU A 166 6.81 -11.53 12.43
C GLU A 166 7.57 -11.53 11.11
N MET A 167 8.84 -11.90 11.16
CA MET A 167 9.66 -12.15 9.98
C MET A 167 10.07 -13.60 9.94
N TYR A 168 9.88 -14.26 8.81
CA TYR A 168 10.24 -15.66 8.63
C TYR A 168 10.71 -15.90 7.19
N GLU A 169 11.40 -17.04 7.02
CA GLU A 169 11.86 -17.49 5.71
C GLU A 169 11.16 -18.81 5.38
N LYS A 170 10.63 -18.90 4.16
CA LYS A 170 10.00 -20.13 3.67
C LYS A 170 10.11 -20.22 2.16
N ASP A 171 10.52 -21.38 1.67
CA ASP A 171 10.62 -21.72 0.24
C ASP A 171 11.42 -20.69 -0.59
N GLY A 172 12.45 -20.11 0.01
CA GLY A 172 13.29 -19.08 -0.58
C GLY A 172 12.73 -17.66 -0.48
N TRP A 173 11.54 -17.47 0.09
CA TRP A 173 10.99 -16.17 0.39
C TRP A 173 11.44 -15.66 1.76
N VAL A 174 11.76 -14.40 1.83
CA VAL A 174 11.81 -13.61 3.06
C VAL A 174 10.46 -12.94 3.20
N MET A 175 9.73 -13.31 4.24
CA MET A 175 8.36 -12.88 4.49
C MET A 175 8.28 -12.04 5.75
N MET A 176 7.56 -10.93 5.65
CA MET A 176 7.14 -10.14 6.79
C MET A 176 5.62 -10.20 6.89
N LYS A 177 5.13 -10.52 8.09
CA LYS A 177 3.70 -10.63 8.41
C LYS A 177 3.37 -9.67 9.54
N THR A 178 2.35 -8.87 9.36
CA THR A 178 1.84 -7.96 10.37
C THR A 178 0.34 -8.13 10.56
N GLY A 179 -0.11 -8.21 11.81
CA GLY A 179 -1.51 -8.32 12.15
C GLY A 179 -1.75 -8.33 13.65
N ARG A 180 -3.00 -8.40 14.07
CA ARG A 180 -3.32 -8.53 15.48
C ARG A 180 -3.03 -9.94 15.98
N GLU A 181 -2.50 -10.07 17.20
CA GLU A 181 -2.30 -11.38 17.84
C GLU A 181 -3.63 -12.12 18.04
N ASN A 182 -4.67 -11.39 18.44
CA ASN A 182 -6.04 -11.92 18.57
C ASN A 182 -6.86 -11.51 17.36
N GLN A 183 -7.12 -12.45 16.46
CA GLN A 183 -7.98 -12.29 15.29
C GLN A 183 -9.46 -12.37 15.74
N LYS A 184 -10.01 -11.23 16.16
CA LYS A 184 -11.42 -11.14 16.53
C LYS A 184 -12.24 -10.83 15.29
N LEU A 185 -12.96 -11.84 14.80
CA LEU A 185 -13.94 -11.67 13.73
C LEU A 185 -15.16 -10.89 14.25
N TRP A 186 -15.80 -10.18 13.35
CA TRP A 186 -17.11 -9.54 13.55
C TRP A 186 -17.20 -8.64 14.78
N VAL A 187 -16.13 -7.90 15.09
CA VAL A 187 -16.17 -6.92 16.17
C VAL A 187 -17.03 -5.74 15.74
N ASP A 188 -18.10 -5.50 16.49
CA ASP A 188 -18.99 -4.36 16.30
C ASP A 188 -18.23 -3.03 16.35
N LYS A 189 -18.57 -2.13 15.43
CA LYS A 189 -18.11 -0.72 15.41
C LYS A 189 -16.66 -0.49 15.08
N LEU A 190 -16.17 -1.18 14.06
CA LEU A 190 -14.91 -0.76 13.45
C LEU A 190 -15.14 0.50 12.62
N LYS A 191 -14.80 1.63 13.17
CA LYS A 191 -14.93 2.90 12.45
C LYS A 191 -13.93 3.05 11.30
N ASP A 192 -12.82 2.26 11.25
CA ASP A 192 -11.71 2.61 10.37
C ASP A 192 -10.83 1.46 9.84
N ALA A 193 -10.96 0.21 10.25
CA ALA A 193 -10.18 -0.91 9.70
C ALA A 193 -10.69 -2.27 10.21
N PRO A 194 -10.52 -3.37 9.47
CA PRO A 194 -10.83 -4.71 9.93
C PRO A 194 -10.01 -5.06 11.18
N ALA A 195 -10.64 -5.73 12.15
CA ALA A 195 -9.98 -6.20 13.37
C ALA A 195 -9.24 -7.54 13.16
N TRP A 196 -9.32 -8.08 11.96
CA TRP A 196 -8.77 -9.36 11.56
C TRP A 196 -8.00 -9.24 10.25
N GLY A 197 -7.27 -10.30 9.90
CA GLY A 197 -6.43 -10.36 8.73
C GLY A 197 -4.97 -10.00 9.01
N TYR A 198 -4.16 -10.25 8.01
CA TYR A 198 -2.72 -10.01 8.05
C TYR A 198 -2.24 -9.32 6.78
N PHE A 199 -1.40 -8.34 6.94
CA PHE A 199 -0.63 -7.78 5.84
C PHE A 199 0.70 -8.53 5.73
N TYR A 200 1.08 -8.82 4.50
CA TYR A 200 2.34 -9.48 4.16
C TYR A 200 3.13 -8.65 3.18
N LEU A 201 4.45 -8.66 3.35
CA LEU A 201 5.41 -8.18 2.37
C LEU A 201 6.48 -9.25 2.22
N GLY A 202 6.78 -9.66 1.00
CA GLY A 202 7.75 -10.69 0.75
C GLY A 202 8.60 -10.41 -0.49
N ALA A 203 9.83 -10.91 -0.45
CA ALA A 203 10.77 -10.88 -1.57
C ALA A 203 11.54 -12.20 -1.65
N LYS A 204 11.98 -12.53 -2.86
CA LYS A 204 12.80 -13.70 -3.18
C LYS A 204 14.11 -13.23 -3.78
N GLU A 205 15.18 -13.98 -3.60
CA GLU A 205 16.51 -13.73 -4.14
C GLU A 205 17.24 -12.46 -3.63
N ASN A 206 18.50 -12.61 -3.26
CA ASN A 206 19.40 -11.53 -2.83
C ASN A 206 18.82 -10.59 -1.75
N VAL A 207 18.01 -11.13 -0.83
CA VAL A 207 17.24 -10.40 0.16
C VAL A 207 17.87 -10.53 1.53
N THR A 208 17.88 -9.44 2.27
CA THR A 208 18.18 -9.40 3.70
C THR A 208 17.07 -8.67 4.43
N CYS A 209 16.87 -8.97 5.70
CA CYS A 209 15.78 -8.39 6.48
C CYS A 209 16.18 -8.13 7.92
N ALA A 210 15.50 -7.17 8.54
CA ALA A 210 15.66 -6.86 9.95
C ALA A 210 14.34 -6.38 10.56
N GLN A 211 14.25 -6.50 11.90
CA GLN A 211 13.15 -5.96 12.68
C GLN A 211 13.73 -5.24 13.91
N GLY A 212 13.36 -3.98 14.09
CA GLY A 212 13.90 -3.19 15.19
C GLY A 212 13.60 -1.70 15.08
N ASP A 213 14.51 -0.88 15.56
CA ASP A 213 14.43 0.57 15.43
C ASP A 213 14.68 1.02 13.98
N ALA A 214 13.81 1.86 13.46
CA ALA A 214 13.89 2.32 12.09
C ALA A 214 15.17 3.12 11.79
N ALA A 215 15.61 3.95 12.72
CA ALA A 215 16.81 4.75 12.53
C ALA A 215 18.09 3.88 12.51
N GLU A 216 18.14 2.87 13.37
CA GLU A 216 19.25 1.90 13.38
C GLU A 216 19.29 1.07 12.09
N MET A 217 18.13 0.59 11.62
CA MET A 217 18.05 -0.19 10.37
C MET A 217 18.47 0.64 9.16
N ARG A 218 18.00 1.88 9.06
CA ARG A 218 18.38 2.80 7.99
C ARG A 218 19.88 3.14 8.04
N ALA A 219 20.42 3.42 9.21
CA ALA A 219 21.85 3.71 9.38
C ALA A 219 22.72 2.50 8.98
N HIS A 220 22.31 1.30 9.36
CA HIS A 220 23.00 0.08 8.96
C HIS A 220 22.97 -0.12 7.45
N PHE A 221 21.77 -0.02 6.84
CA PHE A 221 21.62 -0.14 5.39
C PHE A 221 22.42 0.91 4.62
N MET A 222 22.45 2.16 5.07
CA MET A 222 23.25 3.21 4.46
C MET A 222 24.75 2.91 4.48
N LYS A 223 25.21 2.20 5.49
CA LYS A 223 26.64 1.87 5.67
C LYS A 223 27.04 0.60 4.93
N GLU A 224 26.22 -0.45 5.00
CA GLU A 224 26.58 -1.80 4.54
C GLU A 224 25.88 -2.18 3.23
N GLY A 225 24.83 -1.47 2.81
CA GLY A 225 24.01 -1.78 1.63
C GLY A 225 23.09 -2.97 1.81
N ASP A 226 23.02 -3.57 2.99
CA ASP A 226 22.14 -4.69 3.33
C ASP A 226 21.71 -4.63 4.82
N LEU A 227 21.01 -5.66 5.30
CA LEU A 227 20.58 -5.78 6.69
C LEU A 227 21.17 -7.00 7.39
N LYS A 228 22.27 -7.55 6.87
CA LYS A 228 22.94 -8.72 7.47
C LYS A 228 23.46 -8.40 8.86
N GLY A 229 23.36 -9.38 9.76
CA GLY A 229 23.88 -9.25 11.12
C GLY A 229 23.05 -8.37 12.08
N MET A 230 22.03 -7.69 11.60
CA MET A 230 21.10 -6.99 12.47
C MET A 230 20.24 -8.00 13.24
N ARG A 231 20.00 -7.70 14.52
CA ARG A 231 19.16 -8.54 15.38
C ARG A 231 17.69 -8.40 14.97
N ARG A 232 16.98 -9.50 14.91
CA ARG A 232 15.52 -9.51 14.89
C ARG A 232 15.03 -9.26 16.32
N SER A 233 14.70 -8.01 16.64
CA SER A 233 14.13 -7.67 17.94
C SER A 233 12.69 -8.17 18.01
N ASN A 234 12.32 -8.82 19.12
CA ASN A 234 10.91 -9.15 19.40
C ASN A 234 10.09 -7.94 19.85
N GLU A 235 10.73 -6.79 20.01
CA GLU A 235 10.00 -5.54 20.25
C GLU A 235 9.20 -5.17 19.00
N LYS A 236 7.95 -4.82 19.19
CA LYS A 236 6.91 -4.52 18.18
C LYS A 236 7.23 -3.25 17.39
N ARG A 237 8.32 -3.26 16.62
CA ARG A 237 8.81 -2.08 15.92
C ARG A 237 8.81 -2.32 14.41
N TYR A 238 9.42 -1.41 13.70
CA TYR A 238 9.53 -1.45 12.25
C TYR A 238 10.17 -2.75 11.76
N ALA A 239 9.77 -3.15 10.57
CA ALA A 239 10.42 -4.22 9.84
C ALA A 239 10.86 -3.72 8.48
N ALA A 240 11.99 -4.23 8.00
CA ALA A 240 12.58 -3.81 6.75
C ALA A 240 13.10 -5.00 5.94
N ILE A 241 13.03 -4.86 4.62
CA ILE A 241 13.61 -5.73 3.62
C ILE A 241 14.59 -4.91 2.79
N ALA A 242 15.78 -5.42 2.58
CA ALA A 242 16.76 -4.87 1.65
C ALA A 242 17.10 -5.90 0.58
N GLN A 243 17.17 -5.48 -0.68
CA GLN A 243 17.49 -6.35 -1.81
C GLN A 243 18.52 -5.70 -2.70
N LYS A 244 19.58 -6.45 -3.06
CA LYS A 244 20.54 -6.03 -4.08
C LYS A 244 19.89 -6.09 -5.46
N LEU A 245 20.14 -5.06 -6.27
CA LEU A 245 19.61 -4.96 -7.62
C LEU A 245 20.63 -5.43 -8.65
N GLU A 246 20.12 -6.13 -9.65
CA GLU A 246 20.86 -6.40 -10.88
C GLU A 246 20.74 -5.20 -11.80
N MET A 247 21.89 -4.52 -12.00
CA MET A 247 21.96 -3.35 -12.85
C MET A 247 21.70 -3.70 -14.31
N ASN A 248 20.94 -2.85 -14.99
CA ASN A 248 20.61 -3.00 -16.43
C ASN A 248 19.91 -4.34 -16.75
N SER A 249 19.27 -4.97 -15.77
CA SER A 249 18.51 -6.19 -15.98
C SER A 249 17.40 -5.98 -17.02
N GLU A 250 17.13 -6.97 -17.86
CA GLU A 250 16.04 -6.95 -18.84
C GLU A 250 14.67 -6.98 -18.12
N PHE A 251 14.60 -7.66 -16.98
CA PHE A 251 13.37 -7.79 -16.21
C PHE A 251 13.49 -7.09 -14.84
N PRO A 252 12.42 -6.42 -14.37
CA PRO A 252 12.40 -5.85 -13.04
C PRO A 252 12.47 -6.93 -11.96
N GLN A 253 13.20 -6.63 -10.88
CA GLN A 253 13.03 -7.34 -9.61
C GLN A 253 11.78 -6.81 -8.92
N HIS A 254 11.23 -7.54 -7.96
CA HIS A 254 10.00 -7.13 -7.30
C HIS A 254 9.85 -7.67 -5.88
N LEU A 255 8.98 -6.99 -5.14
CA LEU A 255 8.37 -7.44 -3.89
C LEU A 255 6.90 -7.76 -4.17
N ILE A 256 6.35 -8.67 -3.38
CA ILE A 256 4.92 -8.93 -3.34
C ILE A 256 4.37 -8.38 -2.01
N ALA A 257 3.35 -7.53 -2.11
CA ALA A 257 2.56 -7.07 -0.99
C ALA A 257 1.18 -7.71 -1.05
N ALA A 258 0.71 -8.30 0.06
CA ALA A 258 -0.57 -8.98 0.11
C ALA A 258 -1.32 -8.69 1.41
N PHE A 259 -2.66 -8.72 1.35
CA PHE A 259 -3.52 -8.63 2.52
C PHE A 259 -4.45 -9.86 2.58
N ASP A 260 -4.17 -10.78 3.48
CA ASP A 260 -5.07 -11.91 3.76
C ASP A 260 -6.14 -11.48 4.76
N GLY A 261 -7.35 -11.24 4.27
CA GLY A 261 -8.50 -10.84 5.08
C GLY A 261 -9.13 -11.97 5.89
N LEU A 262 -8.68 -13.22 5.75
CA LEU A 262 -9.25 -14.43 6.35
C LEU A 262 -10.73 -14.65 6.02
N TYR A 263 -11.55 -13.63 6.29
CA TYR A 263 -12.97 -13.55 5.96
C TYR A 263 -13.29 -12.15 5.40
N THR A 264 -14.25 -12.10 4.50
CA THR A 264 -14.72 -10.84 3.89
C THR A 264 -15.87 -10.23 4.66
N MET A 265 -16.95 -10.98 4.85
CA MET A 265 -18.21 -10.50 5.44
C MET A 265 -18.96 -11.62 6.14
N ALA A 266 -19.80 -11.26 7.12
CA ALA A 266 -20.85 -12.10 7.64
C ALA A 266 -22.12 -11.89 6.81
N TYR A 267 -22.55 -12.90 6.05
CA TYR A 267 -23.63 -12.82 5.07
C TYR A 267 -24.81 -13.67 5.51
N PHE A 268 -25.86 -13.05 6.02
CA PHE A 268 -27.10 -13.69 6.47
C PHE A 268 -26.90 -14.99 7.28
N GLY A 269 -25.88 -15.02 8.14
CA GLY A 269 -25.54 -16.16 8.99
C GLY A 269 -24.42 -17.05 8.47
N GLU A 270 -23.86 -16.74 7.31
CA GLU A 270 -22.65 -17.38 6.76
C GLU A 270 -21.43 -16.49 6.93
N ASP A 271 -20.28 -17.08 7.27
CA ASP A 271 -18.99 -16.38 7.28
C ASP A 271 -18.29 -16.58 5.94
N LEU A 272 -18.32 -15.54 5.09
CA LEU A 272 -17.76 -15.61 3.74
C LEU A 272 -16.24 -15.47 3.74
N ARG A 273 -15.55 -16.41 3.07
CA ARG A 273 -14.14 -16.30 2.75
C ARG A 273 -13.89 -15.47 1.47
N PRO A 274 -12.70 -14.86 1.32
CA PRO A 274 -12.32 -14.28 0.02
C PRO A 274 -12.37 -15.33 -1.08
N TYR A 275 -12.80 -14.94 -2.28
CA TYR A 275 -12.96 -15.85 -3.42
C TYR A 275 -11.70 -16.67 -3.73
N TRP A 276 -10.50 -16.07 -3.68
CA TRP A 276 -9.23 -16.76 -3.93
C TRP A 276 -8.99 -17.96 -2.97
N ASN A 277 -9.57 -17.91 -1.79
CA ASN A 277 -9.48 -18.95 -0.76
C ASN A 277 -10.87 -19.38 -0.25
N LYS A 278 -11.85 -19.43 -1.16
CA LYS A 278 -13.25 -19.76 -0.84
C LYS A 278 -13.40 -21.11 -0.14
N ASP A 279 -12.56 -22.09 -0.48
CA ASP A 279 -12.56 -23.44 0.06
C ASP A 279 -11.78 -23.53 1.39
N GLY A 280 -10.97 -22.52 1.72
CA GLY A 280 -10.21 -22.41 2.97
C GLY A 280 -8.97 -23.30 3.05
N ASP A 281 -8.51 -23.85 1.94
CA ASP A 281 -7.38 -24.77 1.82
C ASP A 281 -6.09 -24.15 1.29
N LYS A 282 -6.15 -22.91 0.79
CA LYS A 282 -4.99 -22.18 0.27
C LYS A 282 -4.24 -21.46 1.39
N THR A 283 -2.92 -21.43 1.28
CA THR A 283 -2.03 -20.70 2.19
C THR A 283 -1.46 -19.46 1.51
N ILE A 284 -1.01 -18.51 2.32
CA ILE A 284 -0.40 -17.28 1.78
C ILE A 284 0.92 -17.58 1.07
N GLU A 285 1.70 -18.52 1.56
CA GLU A 285 2.95 -18.93 0.93
C GLU A 285 2.71 -19.58 -0.43
N GLY A 286 1.68 -20.45 -0.52
CA GLY A 286 1.25 -21.02 -1.81
C GLY A 286 0.78 -19.93 -2.78
N LEU A 287 0.08 -18.90 -2.28
CA LEU A 287 -0.33 -17.75 -3.09
C LEU A 287 0.87 -16.97 -3.62
N TYR A 288 1.93 -16.77 -2.81
CA TYR A 288 3.16 -16.10 -3.24
C TYR A 288 3.88 -16.89 -4.34
N GLU A 289 3.99 -18.22 -4.18
CA GLU A 289 4.56 -19.08 -5.23
C GLU A 289 3.76 -19.05 -6.53
N ASP A 290 2.44 -19.05 -6.46
CA ASP A 290 1.59 -18.95 -7.63
C ASP A 290 1.65 -17.55 -8.28
N ALA A 291 1.73 -16.50 -7.47
CA ALA A 291 1.90 -15.13 -7.95
C ALA A 291 3.25 -14.94 -8.68
N GLU A 292 4.32 -15.54 -8.15
CA GLU A 292 5.65 -15.53 -8.76
C GLU A 292 5.66 -16.23 -10.12
N LYS A 293 5.07 -17.42 -10.21
CA LYS A 293 5.00 -18.18 -11.46
C LYS A 293 4.34 -17.41 -12.60
N VAL A 294 3.32 -16.63 -12.29
CA VAL A 294 2.54 -15.88 -13.29
C VAL A 294 2.95 -14.41 -13.40
N TYR A 295 3.98 -13.96 -12.67
CA TYR A 295 4.38 -12.55 -12.60
C TYR A 295 4.55 -11.91 -13.99
N LYS A 296 5.37 -12.50 -14.85
CA LYS A 296 5.66 -11.94 -16.19
C LYS A 296 4.41 -11.84 -17.07
N GLU A 297 3.58 -12.86 -17.04
CA GLU A 297 2.31 -12.87 -17.78
C GLU A 297 1.35 -11.80 -17.24
N THR A 298 1.23 -11.72 -15.91
CA THR A 298 0.38 -10.72 -15.24
C THR A 298 0.82 -9.31 -15.60
N MET A 299 2.13 -9.01 -15.56
CA MET A 299 2.64 -7.69 -15.95
C MET A 299 2.31 -7.36 -17.41
N ALA A 300 2.49 -8.32 -18.31
CA ALA A 300 2.18 -8.12 -19.73
C ALA A 300 0.68 -7.87 -19.96
N ARG A 301 -0.20 -8.62 -19.28
CA ARG A 301 -1.66 -8.42 -19.34
C ARG A 301 -2.07 -7.05 -18.79
N CYS A 302 -1.55 -6.65 -17.65
CA CYS A 302 -1.81 -5.33 -17.05
C CYS A 302 -1.38 -4.21 -18.01
N TYR A 303 -0.17 -4.28 -18.54
CA TYR A 303 0.33 -3.30 -19.50
C TYR A 303 -0.55 -3.23 -20.77
N ALA A 304 -0.94 -4.36 -21.32
CA ALA A 304 -1.81 -4.41 -22.50
C ALA A 304 -3.19 -3.81 -22.24
N PHE A 305 -3.77 -4.12 -21.09
CA PHE A 305 -5.05 -3.56 -20.64
C PHE A 305 -4.97 -2.04 -20.45
N ASP A 306 -3.99 -1.57 -19.72
CA ASP A 306 -3.78 -0.15 -19.45
C ASP A 306 -3.62 0.64 -20.74
N ARG A 307 -2.77 0.15 -21.65
CA ARG A 307 -2.58 0.76 -22.96
C ARG A 307 -3.88 0.82 -23.76
N GLN A 308 -4.64 -0.26 -23.82
CA GLN A 308 -5.90 -0.31 -24.55
C GLN A 308 -6.93 0.67 -23.98
N LEU A 309 -7.07 0.74 -22.65
CA LEU A 309 -7.98 1.68 -21.99
C LEU A 309 -7.60 3.12 -22.31
N MET A 310 -6.31 3.45 -22.15
CA MET A 310 -5.81 4.80 -22.39
C MET A 310 -5.96 5.22 -23.86
N GLU A 311 -5.62 4.34 -24.82
CA GLU A 311 -5.78 4.62 -26.24
C GLU A 311 -7.25 4.85 -26.63
N ASN A 312 -8.16 4.01 -26.12
CA ASN A 312 -9.59 4.13 -26.38
C ASN A 312 -10.16 5.42 -25.77
N ALA A 313 -9.88 5.69 -24.53
CA ALA A 313 -10.37 6.89 -23.84
C ALA A 313 -9.78 8.18 -24.43
N CYS A 314 -8.49 8.18 -24.78
CA CYS A 314 -7.82 9.30 -25.42
C CYS A 314 -8.43 9.65 -26.78
N ARG A 315 -8.83 8.62 -27.57
CA ARG A 315 -9.51 8.83 -28.85
C ARG A 315 -10.87 9.51 -28.71
N VAL A 316 -11.57 9.29 -27.60
CA VAL A 316 -12.89 9.85 -27.31
C VAL A 316 -12.83 11.24 -26.73
N GLY A 317 -11.96 11.47 -25.74
CA GLY A 317 -11.96 12.70 -24.96
C GLY A 317 -10.58 13.34 -24.70
N GLY A 318 -9.52 12.81 -25.33
CA GLY A 318 -8.15 13.31 -25.13
C GLY A 318 -7.49 12.77 -23.89
N LYS A 319 -6.27 13.26 -23.63
CA LYS A 319 -5.39 12.71 -22.58
C LYS A 319 -5.98 12.84 -21.17
N GLU A 320 -6.50 14.01 -20.83
CA GLU A 320 -7.06 14.26 -19.48
C GLU A 320 -8.27 13.37 -19.19
N TYR A 321 -9.10 13.11 -20.21
CA TYR A 321 -10.22 12.19 -20.10
C TYR A 321 -9.74 10.75 -19.91
N ALA A 322 -8.67 10.35 -20.58
CA ALA A 322 -8.08 9.01 -20.41
C ALA A 322 -7.52 8.82 -19.00
N GLU A 323 -6.82 9.80 -18.45
CA GLU A 323 -6.32 9.79 -17.07
C GLU A 323 -7.46 9.70 -16.05
N LEU A 324 -8.57 10.42 -16.30
CA LEU A 324 -9.78 10.32 -15.48
C LEU A 324 -10.40 8.91 -15.54
N CYS A 325 -10.50 8.32 -16.74
CA CYS A 325 -11.02 6.96 -16.92
C CYS A 325 -10.16 5.92 -16.20
N ALA A 326 -8.82 6.01 -16.28
CA ALA A 326 -7.91 5.12 -15.58
C ALA A 326 -8.07 5.22 -14.06
N SER A 327 -8.17 6.44 -13.53
CA SER A 327 -8.39 6.69 -12.10
C SER A 327 -9.74 6.19 -11.63
N ALA A 328 -10.80 6.43 -12.39
CA ALA A 328 -12.16 5.98 -12.08
C ALA A 328 -12.27 4.45 -12.10
N TYR A 329 -11.66 3.79 -13.09
CA TYR A 329 -11.57 2.34 -13.16
C TYR A 329 -10.92 1.76 -11.91
N ARG A 330 -9.74 2.27 -11.55
CA ARG A 330 -9.00 1.84 -10.37
C ARG A 330 -9.80 2.00 -9.07
N GLN A 331 -10.41 3.16 -8.88
CA GLN A 331 -11.22 3.45 -7.70
C GLN A 331 -12.44 2.53 -7.61
N ALA A 332 -13.14 2.33 -8.72
CA ALA A 332 -14.29 1.45 -8.77
C ALA A 332 -13.91 0.01 -8.41
N VAL A 333 -12.94 -0.58 -9.13
CA VAL A 333 -12.57 -1.99 -8.94
C VAL A 333 -11.97 -2.25 -7.56
N SER A 334 -11.10 -1.36 -7.06
CA SER A 334 -10.47 -1.53 -5.74
C SER A 334 -11.43 -1.44 -4.55
N SER A 335 -12.63 -0.91 -4.75
CA SER A 335 -13.63 -0.77 -3.68
C SER A 335 -14.45 -2.02 -3.42
N PHE A 336 -14.30 -3.07 -4.22
CA PHE A 336 -15.08 -4.30 -4.12
C PHE A 336 -14.29 -5.48 -3.55
N GLN A 337 -15.03 -6.37 -2.90
CA GLN A 337 -14.53 -7.66 -2.41
C GLN A 337 -15.38 -8.78 -3.00
N MET A 338 -14.73 -9.87 -3.40
CA MET A 338 -15.35 -11.02 -4.05
C MET A 338 -15.39 -12.22 -3.12
N SER A 339 -16.54 -12.91 -3.10
CA SER A 339 -16.78 -14.12 -2.31
C SER A 339 -17.72 -15.07 -3.04
N LYS A 340 -17.84 -16.29 -2.53
CA LYS A 340 -18.94 -17.20 -2.85
C LYS A 340 -19.67 -17.60 -1.56
N ASN A 341 -20.98 -17.80 -1.67
CA ASN A 341 -21.78 -18.33 -0.56
C ASN A 341 -21.84 -19.89 -0.60
N SER A 342 -22.49 -20.49 0.36
CA SER A 342 -22.64 -21.96 0.46
C SER A 342 -23.43 -22.59 -0.70
N SER A 343 -24.15 -21.79 -1.49
CA SER A 343 -24.83 -22.23 -2.73
C SER A 343 -23.95 -22.07 -3.99
N ASP A 344 -22.66 -21.82 -3.84
CA ASP A 344 -21.69 -21.54 -4.92
C ASP A 344 -22.01 -20.31 -5.77
N GLU A 345 -22.85 -19.42 -5.25
CA GLU A 345 -23.21 -18.19 -5.90
C GLU A 345 -22.13 -17.12 -5.71
N LEU A 346 -21.73 -16.47 -6.82
CA LEU A 346 -20.77 -15.38 -6.81
C LEU A 346 -21.40 -14.12 -6.19
N LEU A 347 -20.68 -13.51 -5.25
CA LEU A 347 -21.06 -12.30 -4.55
C LEU A 347 -19.95 -11.26 -4.68
N TYR A 348 -20.34 -9.99 -4.93
CA TYR A 348 -19.39 -8.90 -5.13
C TYR A 348 -19.88 -7.65 -4.41
N PHE A 349 -19.17 -7.26 -3.34
CA PHE A 349 -19.60 -6.23 -2.41
C PHE A 349 -18.61 -5.07 -2.33
N THR A 350 -19.15 -3.85 -2.20
CA THR A 350 -18.39 -2.71 -1.67
C THR A 350 -18.35 -2.73 -0.14
N THR A 351 -17.42 -1.98 0.45
CA THR A 351 -17.38 -1.73 1.90
C THR A 351 -18.61 -0.96 2.42
N LEU A 352 -19.40 -0.35 1.54
CA LEU A 352 -20.69 0.26 1.85
C LEU A 352 -21.87 -0.74 1.77
N VAL A 353 -21.56 -2.00 1.73
CA VAL A 353 -22.44 -3.18 1.80
C VAL A 353 -23.76 -3.01 1.06
N GLY A 354 -23.67 -3.12 -0.27
CA GLY A 354 -24.85 -3.22 -1.12
C GLY A 354 -25.74 -1.98 -1.11
N SER A 355 -25.23 -0.82 -1.44
CA SER A 355 -26.07 0.36 -1.68
C SER A 355 -26.41 0.42 -3.17
N LEU A 356 -27.70 0.26 -3.53
CA LEU A 356 -28.16 0.14 -4.92
C LEU A 356 -27.85 1.39 -5.77
N ASP A 357 -27.86 2.56 -5.18
CA ASP A 357 -27.47 3.81 -5.82
C ASP A 357 -26.00 3.79 -6.27
N ILE A 358 -25.10 3.26 -5.43
CA ILE A 358 -23.68 3.08 -5.76
C ILE A 358 -23.49 2.03 -6.84
N TYR A 359 -24.21 0.90 -6.73
CA TYR A 359 -24.12 -0.18 -7.72
C TYR A 359 -24.61 0.29 -9.09
N TYR A 360 -25.70 1.06 -9.12
CA TYR A 360 -26.18 1.68 -10.35
C TYR A 360 -25.14 2.61 -10.98
N ALA A 361 -24.50 3.45 -10.18
CA ALA A 361 -23.50 4.41 -10.68
C ALA A 361 -22.28 3.75 -11.31
N VAL A 362 -21.82 2.58 -10.78
CA VAL A 362 -20.65 1.85 -11.31
C VAL A 362 -21.02 0.78 -12.33
N SER A 363 -22.31 0.46 -12.50
CA SER A 363 -22.77 -0.61 -13.37
C SER A 363 -22.31 -0.52 -14.83
N PRO A 364 -22.17 0.68 -15.46
CA PRO A 364 -21.68 0.77 -16.84
C PRO A 364 -20.27 0.18 -17.03
N LEU A 365 -19.40 0.31 -16.01
CA LEU A 365 -18.06 -0.26 -16.06
C LEU A 365 -18.14 -1.79 -16.11
N PHE A 366 -18.90 -2.41 -15.22
CA PHE A 366 -19.03 -3.87 -15.18
C PHE A 366 -19.77 -4.43 -16.39
N LEU A 367 -20.79 -3.72 -16.91
CA LEU A 367 -21.43 -4.07 -18.17
C LEU A 367 -20.47 -4.11 -19.36
N CYS A 368 -19.47 -3.20 -19.38
CA CYS A 368 -18.49 -3.16 -20.46
C CYS A 368 -17.43 -4.25 -20.36
N TYR A 369 -17.02 -4.64 -19.15
CA TYR A 369 -15.87 -5.53 -18.96
C TYR A 369 -16.25 -6.93 -18.47
N ASN A 370 -17.22 -7.06 -17.56
CA ASN A 370 -17.68 -8.36 -17.07
C ASN A 370 -19.09 -8.26 -16.44
N PRO A 371 -20.17 -8.53 -17.19
CA PRO A 371 -21.55 -8.49 -16.70
C PRO A 371 -21.82 -9.44 -15.52
N ASP A 372 -21.07 -10.56 -15.39
CA ASP A 372 -21.27 -11.50 -14.28
C ASP A 372 -20.93 -10.88 -12.91
N LEU A 373 -20.02 -9.92 -12.88
CA LEU A 373 -19.75 -9.16 -11.65
C LEU A 373 -20.94 -8.25 -11.27
N LEU A 374 -21.66 -7.71 -12.27
CA LEU A 374 -22.88 -6.95 -11.98
C LEU A 374 -24.01 -7.86 -11.47
N LYS A 375 -24.15 -9.08 -12.00
CA LYS A 375 -25.07 -10.09 -11.41
C LYS A 375 -24.66 -10.39 -9.97
N ALA A 376 -23.37 -10.62 -9.72
CA ALA A 376 -22.86 -10.88 -8.36
C ALA A 376 -23.11 -9.73 -7.37
N MET A 377 -23.22 -8.49 -7.84
CA MET A 377 -23.64 -7.34 -7.04
C MET A 377 -25.12 -7.36 -6.71
N LEU A 378 -25.97 -7.84 -7.62
CA LEU A 378 -27.43 -7.85 -7.47
C LEU A 378 -27.95 -9.12 -6.78
N ASN A 379 -27.28 -10.26 -6.90
CA ASN A 379 -27.69 -11.53 -6.27
C ASN A 379 -28.06 -11.39 -4.79
N PRO A 380 -27.30 -10.66 -3.95
CA PRO A 380 -27.68 -10.48 -2.53
C PRO A 380 -28.99 -9.72 -2.34
N PHE A 381 -29.34 -8.78 -3.23
CA PHE A 381 -30.62 -8.05 -3.15
C PHE A 381 -31.79 -8.93 -3.52
N PHE A 382 -31.65 -9.74 -4.57
CA PHE A 382 -32.66 -10.75 -4.94
C PHE A 382 -32.82 -11.75 -3.81
N TYR A 383 -31.73 -12.32 -3.29
CA TYR A 383 -31.79 -13.22 -2.14
C TYR A 383 -32.53 -12.59 -0.95
N TYR A 384 -32.21 -11.34 -0.60
CA TYR A 384 -32.86 -10.66 0.53
C TYR A 384 -34.36 -10.47 0.31
N SER A 385 -34.77 -10.13 -0.91
CA SER A 385 -36.19 -9.93 -1.28
C SER A 385 -36.94 -11.25 -1.37
N GLU A 386 -36.37 -12.28 -2.00
CA GLU A 386 -37.05 -13.54 -2.34
C GLU A 386 -37.09 -14.54 -1.16
N SER A 387 -36.12 -14.46 -0.23
CA SER A 387 -36.06 -15.34 0.93
C SER A 387 -37.08 -15.02 2.02
N GLY A 388 -37.90 -14.00 1.86
CA GLY A 388 -38.87 -13.54 2.86
C GLY A 388 -38.24 -12.75 4.03
N LYS A 389 -36.94 -12.48 3.98
CA LYS A 389 -36.26 -11.64 4.98
C LYS A 389 -36.61 -10.15 4.83
N TRP A 390 -37.01 -9.74 3.63
CA TRP A 390 -37.54 -8.42 3.31
C TRP A 390 -39.01 -8.49 3.01
N ASN A 391 -39.83 -7.66 3.66
CA ASN A 391 -41.28 -7.74 3.61
C ASN A 391 -41.97 -6.59 2.87
N LYS A 392 -41.19 -5.74 2.17
CA LYS A 392 -41.75 -4.62 1.40
C LYS A 392 -41.78 -4.96 -0.10
N PRO A 393 -42.72 -4.37 -0.89
CA PRO A 393 -42.89 -4.69 -2.30
C PRO A 393 -41.90 -3.96 -3.23
N PHE A 394 -40.73 -3.61 -2.73
CA PHE A 394 -39.65 -2.94 -3.45
C PHE A 394 -38.30 -3.34 -2.85
N PRO A 395 -37.18 -3.19 -3.57
CA PRO A 395 -35.87 -3.58 -3.06
C PRO A 395 -35.42 -2.71 -1.88
N ALA A 396 -34.62 -3.30 -1.00
CA ALA A 396 -34.00 -2.59 0.11
C ALA A 396 -33.00 -1.52 -0.36
N HIS A 397 -32.76 -0.51 0.47
CA HIS A 397 -31.78 0.55 0.19
C HIS A 397 -30.36 0.01 0.21
N ASP A 398 -30.04 -0.81 1.20
CA ASP A 398 -28.76 -1.47 1.42
C ASP A 398 -28.97 -2.83 2.08
N LEU A 399 -27.90 -3.58 2.25
CA LEU A 399 -27.95 -4.91 2.85
C LEU A 399 -27.29 -4.98 4.22
N GLY A 400 -26.88 -3.84 4.80
CA GLY A 400 -26.26 -3.78 6.10
C GLY A 400 -25.13 -2.78 6.23
N GLY A 401 -24.34 -2.92 7.27
CA GLY A 401 -23.12 -2.14 7.51
C GLY A 401 -21.92 -3.05 7.63
N TYR A 402 -20.87 -2.77 6.88
CA TYR A 402 -19.65 -3.58 6.90
C TYR A 402 -19.19 -3.88 8.34
N PRO A 403 -18.87 -5.12 8.70
CA PRO A 403 -18.77 -6.31 7.82
C PRO A 403 -20.05 -7.17 7.75
N PHE A 404 -21.19 -6.67 8.19
CA PHE A 404 -22.43 -7.42 8.29
C PHE A 404 -23.37 -7.17 7.11
N VAL A 405 -23.67 -8.23 6.37
CA VAL A 405 -24.69 -8.30 5.34
C VAL A 405 -25.87 -9.08 5.91
N ASN A 406 -26.76 -8.41 6.64
CA ASN A 406 -27.84 -9.05 7.38
C ASN A 406 -29.19 -8.33 7.30
N GLY A 407 -29.31 -7.37 6.38
CA GLY A 407 -30.51 -6.60 6.10
C GLY A 407 -30.28 -5.10 6.21
N GLN A 408 -31.22 -4.32 5.68
CA GLN A 408 -31.12 -2.87 5.59
C GLN A 408 -30.78 -2.21 6.92
N ALA A 409 -29.70 -1.43 6.93
CA ALA A 409 -29.20 -0.69 8.08
C ALA A 409 -29.51 0.82 8.00
N LYS A 410 -29.61 1.39 6.80
CA LYS A 410 -29.94 2.80 6.61
C LYS A 410 -31.42 3.03 6.85
N GLY A 411 -31.75 4.07 7.58
CA GLY A 411 -33.14 4.56 7.71
C GLY A 411 -33.58 5.29 6.44
N GLY A 412 -34.72 4.92 5.92
CA GLY A 412 -35.30 5.54 4.73
C GLY A 412 -35.27 4.63 3.50
N ASP A 413 -36.44 4.40 2.96
CA ASP A 413 -36.66 3.64 1.75
C ASP A 413 -36.60 4.57 0.53
N LEU A 414 -36.10 4.09 -0.58
CA LEU A 414 -36.08 4.78 -1.88
C LEU A 414 -36.75 3.88 -2.94
N PRO A 415 -38.05 3.57 -2.80
CA PRO A 415 -38.69 2.50 -3.56
C PRO A 415 -38.69 2.72 -5.07
N VAL A 416 -38.90 3.95 -5.52
CA VAL A 416 -38.93 4.26 -6.96
C VAL A 416 -37.55 4.24 -7.57
N GLU A 417 -36.59 4.86 -6.89
CA GLU A 417 -35.19 4.94 -7.35
C GLU A 417 -34.57 3.54 -7.43
N HIS A 418 -34.63 2.79 -6.33
CA HIS A 418 -33.94 1.48 -6.26
C HIS A 418 -34.61 0.42 -7.13
N ALA A 419 -35.95 0.41 -7.23
CA ALA A 419 -36.64 -0.45 -8.18
C ALA A 419 -36.26 -0.08 -9.63
N GLY A 420 -36.21 1.20 -9.96
CA GLY A 420 -35.76 1.70 -11.26
C GLY A 420 -34.32 1.30 -11.57
N ASN A 421 -33.42 1.47 -10.62
CA ASN A 421 -31.99 1.10 -10.76
C ASN A 421 -31.83 -0.39 -11.04
N MET A 422 -32.51 -1.28 -10.30
CA MET A 422 -32.46 -2.72 -10.54
C MET A 422 -33.01 -3.10 -11.92
N LEU A 423 -34.18 -2.56 -12.27
CA LEU A 423 -34.78 -2.83 -13.58
C LEU A 423 -33.87 -2.41 -14.75
N ILE A 424 -33.26 -1.22 -14.65
CA ILE A 424 -32.35 -0.72 -15.68
C ILE A 424 -31.09 -1.59 -15.77
N MET A 425 -30.47 -1.96 -14.63
CA MET A 425 -29.30 -2.81 -14.61
C MET A 425 -29.58 -4.20 -15.19
N VAL A 426 -30.68 -4.85 -14.79
CA VAL A 426 -31.07 -6.17 -15.31
C VAL A 426 -31.38 -6.12 -16.81
N ALA A 427 -32.12 -5.10 -17.26
CA ALA A 427 -32.40 -4.90 -18.68
C ALA A 427 -31.12 -4.64 -19.51
N ALA A 428 -30.18 -3.86 -18.96
CA ALA A 428 -28.90 -3.59 -19.61
C ALA A 428 -28.05 -4.85 -19.73
N MET A 429 -28.00 -5.70 -18.70
CA MET A 429 -27.33 -7.00 -18.74
C MET A 429 -27.93 -7.90 -19.81
N ALA A 430 -29.27 -8.05 -19.81
CA ALA A 430 -29.97 -8.86 -20.82
C ALA A 430 -29.66 -8.40 -22.25
N LYS A 431 -29.58 -7.08 -22.44
CA LYS A 431 -29.23 -6.49 -23.74
C LYS A 431 -27.76 -6.75 -24.12
N ALA A 432 -26.83 -6.58 -23.18
CA ALA A 432 -25.40 -6.76 -23.40
C ALA A 432 -25.06 -8.23 -23.76
N GLU A 433 -25.64 -9.16 -23.02
CA GLU A 433 -25.43 -10.61 -23.19
C GLU A 433 -26.31 -11.22 -24.28
N LYS A 434 -27.35 -10.50 -24.76
CA LYS A 434 -28.39 -11.02 -25.64
C LYS A 434 -29.11 -12.22 -25.04
N ASP A 435 -29.18 -12.28 -23.74
CA ASP A 435 -29.82 -13.33 -22.94
C ASP A 435 -30.61 -12.73 -21.81
N ALA A 436 -31.88 -13.11 -21.66
CA ALA A 436 -32.78 -12.66 -20.61
C ALA A 436 -33.00 -13.73 -19.51
N SER A 437 -32.20 -14.77 -19.48
CA SER A 437 -32.36 -15.88 -18.50
C SER A 437 -32.26 -15.37 -17.05
N TYR A 438 -31.31 -14.51 -16.76
CA TYR A 438 -31.18 -13.89 -15.44
C TYR A 438 -32.44 -13.10 -15.01
N ALA A 439 -32.98 -12.29 -15.93
CA ALA A 439 -34.22 -11.53 -15.69
C ALA A 439 -35.48 -12.40 -15.54
N LYS A 440 -35.46 -13.65 -16.02
CA LYS A 440 -36.58 -14.59 -15.88
C LYS A 440 -36.57 -15.36 -14.57
N VAL A 441 -35.42 -15.47 -13.94
CA VAL A 441 -35.26 -16.13 -12.64
C VAL A 441 -35.74 -15.21 -11.52
N HIS A 442 -35.44 -13.95 -11.66
CA HIS A 442 -35.77 -12.88 -10.69
C HIS A 442 -36.91 -11.99 -11.22
#